data_b422744b50a20075aa66d01f77ff67e7
#
_entry.id   b422744b50a20075aa66d01f77ff67e7
#
_cell.length_a   1.000
_cell.length_b   1.000
_cell.length_c   1.000
_cell.angle_alpha   90.00
_cell.angle_beta   90.00
_cell.angle_gamma   90.00
#
_symmetry.space_group_name_H-M   'P 1'
#
loop_
_entity.id
_entity.type
_entity.pdbx_description
1 polymer ?
#
loop_
_entity_poly.entity_id
_entity_poly.type
_entity_poly.pdbx_seq_one_letter_code
_entity_poly.pdbx_strand_id
1 'polypeptide(L)'
;MKLELGKFEIKDIQFADKSYVENHVLYVNKEEVEALVLEDDKLIGCHLEIAKPGEATRITPVKDVIEPRVKVSGGEIFPGIIGKVSPQVGSGRTHALDGCCVVTVGRIVGFQEGVIDMSGPAAEYCPFSKTYNLCVVIEPKDGLETHVYEKAGRMAGLKVATYLGELVRNLEPDVIETYETKPVFEQAAQYPDLPKIGYIHMLQSQGLLHDTYYYGVDAKQIVPTFMYPTEIMDGAIVSGNCVAACDKVTTYHHFHNPVIDECYKHHGKDINFMGVILTNENVFLADKERHSDMVAKFCEWLQLDGVLITEEGYGNPDTDLMMNCKKVERVGTKVCLITDEFPGKDGKSASLADTCEEATALASCGQGNATLMFPAMDRVIGTQEFIESQIGGWAGCINEDGSFEAELQIIIASTIANGFNKLAARGY
;
A
#
# COMPACT_ATOMS: atom_id res chain seq x y z
N MET A 1 8.84 6.98 20.15
CA MET A 1 8.64 5.57 19.75
C MET A 1 9.87 5.13 18.96
N LYS A 2 10.36 3.92 19.17
CA LYS A 2 11.57 3.40 18.49
C LYS A 2 11.27 2.00 17.94
N LEU A 3 11.41 1.83 16.63
CA LEU A 3 11.23 0.58 15.89
C LEU A 3 12.60 0.09 15.40
N GLU A 4 12.91 -1.18 15.64
CA GLU A 4 13.98 -1.91 14.97
C GLU A 4 13.37 -2.87 13.94
N LEU A 5 13.72 -2.70 12.69
CA LEU A 5 13.32 -3.58 11.60
C LEU A 5 14.48 -4.51 11.24
N GLY A 6 14.37 -5.77 11.61
CA GLY A 6 15.34 -6.82 11.30
C GLY A 6 14.98 -7.47 9.97
N LYS A 7 15.79 -7.27 8.94
CA LYS A 7 15.57 -7.76 7.59
C LYS A 7 16.29 -9.06 7.32
N PHE A 8 15.58 -10.02 6.75
CA PHE A 8 16.11 -11.27 6.21
C PHE A 8 16.02 -11.20 4.70
N GLU A 9 17.14 -11.05 4.02
CA GLU A 9 17.16 -10.94 2.57
C GLU A 9 16.78 -12.27 1.92
N ILE A 10 15.71 -12.28 1.11
CA ILE A 10 15.23 -13.45 0.38
C ILE A 10 15.57 -13.31 -1.10
N LYS A 11 16.31 -14.30 -1.61
CA LYS A 11 16.79 -14.37 -3.01
C LYS A 11 16.16 -15.52 -3.80
N ASP A 12 15.34 -16.34 -3.17
CA ASP A 12 14.56 -17.40 -3.83
C ASP A 12 13.44 -17.90 -2.94
N ILE A 13 12.39 -18.47 -3.56
CA ILE A 13 11.32 -19.22 -2.90
C ILE A 13 11.25 -20.58 -3.56
N GLN A 14 11.10 -21.64 -2.75
CA GLN A 14 10.95 -23.03 -3.21
C GLN A 14 9.89 -23.77 -2.38
N PHE A 15 9.16 -24.68 -3.01
CA PHE A 15 8.31 -25.60 -2.27
C PHE A 15 9.14 -26.75 -1.67
N ALA A 16 8.82 -27.14 -0.44
CA ALA A 16 9.50 -28.21 0.30
C ALA A 16 8.54 -28.88 1.27
N ASP A 17 8.97 -30.02 1.87
CA ASP A 17 8.17 -30.77 2.84
C ASP A 17 7.99 -30.04 4.19
N LYS A 18 8.77 -28.98 4.44
CA LYS A 18 8.68 -28.13 5.65
C LYS A 18 8.93 -26.68 5.27
N SER A 19 8.32 -25.78 6.04
CA SER A 19 8.57 -24.35 5.89
C SER A 19 9.73 -23.89 6.78
N TYR A 20 10.72 -23.22 6.19
CA TYR A 20 11.87 -22.63 6.90
C TYR A 20 12.60 -21.63 5.99
N VAL A 21 13.52 -20.84 6.57
CA VAL A 21 14.43 -19.97 5.82
C VAL A 21 15.86 -20.44 6.03
N GLU A 22 16.60 -20.64 4.96
CA GLU A 22 18.01 -21.00 5.00
C GLU A 22 18.75 -20.44 3.77
N ASN A 23 19.94 -19.87 3.97
CA ASN A 23 20.81 -19.36 2.90
C ASN A 23 20.08 -18.39 1.92
N HIS A 24 19.27 -17.46 2.45
CA HIS A 24 18.45 -16.53 1.70
C HIS A 24 17.35 -17.18 0.81
N VAL A 25 17.01 -18.44 1.05
CA VAL A 25 15.91 -19.14 0.38
C VAL A 25 14.79 -19.38 1.38
N LEU A 26 13.57 -18.96 0.99
CA LEU A 26 12.36 -19.31 1.71
C LEU A 26 11.83 -20.65 1.17
N TYR A 27 11.85 -21.65 2.01
CA TYR A 27 11.22 -22.95 1.73
C TYR A 27 9.81 -22.96 2.31
N VAL A 28 8.82 -23.38 1.52
CA VAL A 28 7.40 -23.35 1.88
C VAL A 28 6.79 -24.72 1.75
N ASN A 29 6.17 -25.20 2.83
CA ASN A 29 5.29 -26.37 2.77
C ASN A 29 3.94 -25.95 2.21
N LYS A 30 3.65 -26.40 1.00
CA LYS A 30 2.44 -26.04 0.27
C LYS A 30 1.17 -26.49 1.01
N GLU A 31 1.15 -27.70 1.52
CA GLU A 31 -0.01 -28.29 2.18
C GLU A 31 -0.35 -27.56 3.49
N GLU A 32 0.66 -27.16 4.27
CA GLU A 32 0.47 -26.40 5.52
C GLU A 32 -0.14 -25.03 5.25
N VAL A 33 0.34 -24.30 4.22
CA VAL A 33 -0.16 -22.97 3.90
C VAL A 33 -1.57 -23.05 3.28
N GLU A 34 -1.83 -24.00 2.39
CA GLU A 34 -3.17 -24.22 1.84
C GLU A 34 -4.19 -24.59 2.96
N ALA A 35 -3.80 -25.45 3.89
CA ALA A 35 -4.63 -25.78 5.05
C ALA A 35 -4.92 -24.56 5.95
N LEU A 36 -3.92 -23.67 6.17
CA LEU A 36 -4.07 -22.45 6.93
C LEU A 36 -5.09 -21.48 6.29
N VAL A 37 -5.07 -21.38 4.97
CA VAL A 37 -6.03 -20.55 4.21
C VAL A 37 -7.44 -21.12 4.31
N LEU A 38 -7.58 -22.44 4.19
CA LEU A 38 -8.86 -23.15 4.22
C LEU A 38 -9.44 -23.35 5.64
N GLU A 39 -8.80 -22.82 6.68
CA GLU A 39 -9.44 -22.68 8.00
C GLU A 39 -10.69 -21.77 7.97
N ASP A 40 -10.75 -20.85 7.00
CA ASP A 40 -11.95 -20.02 6.78
C ASP A 40 -12.92 -20.76 5.87
N ASP A 41 -14.10 -21.13 6.39
CA ASP A 41 -15.15 -21.84 5.69
C ASP A 41 -15.79 -21.09 4.51
N LYS A 42 -15.40 -19.83 4.29
CA LYS A 42 -15.79 -19.00 3.14
C LYS A 42 -14.95 -19.30 1.89
N LEU A 43 -13.79 -19.95 2.07
CA LEU A 43 -12.90 -20.36 0.99
C LEU A 43 -13.01 -21.86 0.80
N ILE A 44 -13.27 -22.32 -0.43
CA ILE A 44 -13.42 -23.72 -0.78
C ILE A 44 -12.21 -24.28 -1.53
N GLY A 45 -11.34 -23.39 -2.02
CA GLY A 45 -10.13 -23.73 -2.72
C GLY A 45 -9.02 -22.71 -2.43
N CYS A 46 -7.81 -23.25 -2.37
CA CYS A 46 -6.58 -22.49 -2.35
C CYS A 46 -5.52 -23.30 -3.08
N HIS A 47 -4.74 -22.62 -3.93
CA HIS A 47 -3.52 -23.23 -4.43
C HIS A 47 -2.40 -22.17 -4.42
N LEU A 48 -1.18 -22.65 -4.21
CA LEU A 48 0.00 -21.82 -4.17
C LEU A 48 0.80 -21.94 -5.45
N GLU A 49 1.26 -20.79 -5.94
CA GLU A 49 2.23 -20.69 -7.03
C GLU A 49 3.36 -19.73 -6.65
N ILE A 50 4.51 -19.89 -7.30
CA ILE A 50 5.66 -19.00 -7.09
C ILE A 50 5.90 -18.25 -8.39
N ALA A 51 6.08 -16.93 -8.31
CA ALA A 51 6.50 -16.09 -9.41
C ALA A 51 7.82 -15.39 -9.04
N LYS A 52 8.82 -15.53 -9.93
CA LYS A 52 10.17 -15.02 -9.70
C LYS A 52 10.50 -13.87 -10.65
N PRO A 53 11.39 -12.95 -10.24
CA PRO A 53 11.82 -11.86 -11.10
C PRO A 53 12.32 -12.32 -12.47
N GLY A 54 11.83 -11.70 -13.54
CA GLY A 54 12.24 -11.98 -14.91
C GLY A 54 11.53 -13.14 -15.60
N GLU A 55 10.67 -13.91 -14.91
CA GLU A 55 9.84 -14.94 -15.55
C GLU A 55 8.79 -14.31 -16.47
N ALA A 56 8.48 -14.96 -17.61
CA ALA A 56 7.36 -14.58 -18.47
C ALA A 56 6.03 -15.01 -17.81
N THR A 57 5.72 -14.38 -16.67
CA THR A 57 4.58 -14.70 -15.81
C THR A 57 3.77 -13.45 -15.50
N ARG A 58 2.46 -13.54 -15.62
CA ARG A 58 1.46 -12.54 -15.22
C ARG A 58 0.67 -13.04 -14.02
N ILE A 59 0.47 -12.17 -13.03
CA ILE A 59 -0.37 -12.44 -11.85
C ILE A 59 -1.59 -11.52 -11.95
N THR A 60 -2.79 -12.08 -11.99
CA THR A 60 -4.06 -11.33 -12.09
C THR A 60 -5.27 -12.22 -11.76
N PRO A 61 -6.33 -11.73 -11.12
CA PRO A 61 -6.49 -10.41 -10.51
C PRO A 61 -5.78 -10.33 -9.13
N VAL A 62 -4.92 -9.34 -8.95
CA VAL A 62 -4.21 -9.11 -7.68
C VAL A 62 -5.09 -8.33 -6.73
N LYS A 63 -5.31 -8.88 -5.52
CA LYS A 63 -6.09 -8.25 -4.46
C LYS A 63 -5.21 -7.45 -3.50
N ASP A 64 -4.12 -8.03 -3.02
CA ASP A 64 -3.19 -7.39 -2.09
C ASP A 64 -1.79 -8.00 -2.22
N VAL A 65 -0.78 -7.23 -1.81
CA VAL A 65 0.61 -7.66 -1.71
C VAL A 65 1.12 -7.32 -0.32
N ILE A 66 1.70 -8.32 0.36
CA ILE A 66 2.07 -8.22 1.77
C ILE A 66 3.49 -8.76 1.95
N GLU A 67 4.37 -7.97 2.57
CA GLU A 67 5.67 -8.48 3.03
C GLU A 67 5.47 -9.34 4.28
N PRO A 68 5.99 -10.59 4.31
CA PRO A 68 5.90 -11.42 5.51
C PRO A 68 6.69 -10.82 6.66
N ARG A 69 6.01 -10.66 7.81
CA ARG A 69 6.58 -10.05 9.01
C ARG A 69 6.15 -10.77 10.28
N VAL A 70 6.98 -10.64 11.31
CA VAL A 70 6.64 -11.08 12.67
C VAL A 70 7.12 -10.04 13.68
N LYS A 71 6.29 -9.78 14.69
CA LYS A 71 6.63 -8.93 15.82
C LYS A 71 7.40 -9.74 16.86
N VAL A 72 8.69 -9.42 17.05
CA VAL A 72 9.54 -10.09 18.06
C VAL A 72 9.33 -9.49 19.45
N SER A 73 9.15 -8.17 19.51
CA SER A 73 8.84 -7.45 20.75
C SER A 73 8.10 -6.14 20.47
N GLY A 74 7.37 -5.64 21.46
CA GLY A 74 6.71 -4.33 21.39
C GLY A 74 5.34 -4.32 20.70
N GLY A 75 4.59 -5.43 20.74
CA GLY A 75 3.23 -5.53 20.24
C GLY A 75 2.98 -6.74 19.34
N GLU A 76 1.94 -6.65 18.54
CA GLU A 76 1.55 -7.67 17.56
C GLU A 76 1.52 -7.04 16.16
N ILE A 77 1.96 -7.77 15.14
CA ILE A 77 1.79 -7.34 13.75
C ILE A 77 0.31 -7.43 13.36
N PHE A 78 -0.15 -6.52 12.48
CA PHE A 78 -1.57 -6.41 12.09
C PHE A 78 -2.55 -6.34 13.27
N PRO A 79 -2.36 -5.40 14.22
CA PRO A 79 -3.16 -5.29 15.42
C PRO A 79 -4.64 -5.03 15.11
N GLY A 80 -5.54 -5.69 15.87
CA GLY A 80 -6.99 -5.59 15.67
C GLY A 80 -7.53 -6.36 14.46
N ILE A 81 -6.68 -6.96 13.64
CA ILE A 81 -7.07 -7.76 12.46
C ILE A 81 -6.82 -9.23 12.73
N ILE A 82 -5.60 -9.61 13.07
CA ILE A 82 -5.24 -10.99 13.42
C ILE A 82 -5.15 -11.16 14.94
N GLY A 83 -4.55 -10.21 15.64
CA GLY A 83 -4.42 -10.21 17.08
C GLY A 83 -5.74 -10.05 17.82
N LYS A 84 -5.84 -10.63 19.03
CA LYS A 84 -7.03 -10.53 19.89
C LYS A 84 -7.13 -9.19 20.62
N VAL A 85 -5.99 -8.56 20.88
CA VAL A 85 -5.85 -7.26 21.53
C VAL A 85 -5.09 -6.37 20.55
N SER A 86 -5.47 -5.10 20.47
CA SER A 86 -4.82 -4.13 19.60
C SER A 86 -3.84 -3.27 20.39
N PRO A 87 -2.67 -3.81 20.82
CA PRO A 87 -1.64 -2.96 21.38
C PRO A 87 -1.11 -2.06 20.24
N GLN A 88 -0.69 -0.87 20.61
CA GLN A 88 -0.03 0.03 19.68
C GLN A 88 1.23 -0.64 19.15
N VAL A 89 1.43 -0.61 17.82
CA VAL A 89 2.68 -1.05 17.16
C VAL A 89 3.61 0.14 16.93
N GLY A 90 4.73 -0.08 16.26
CA GLY A 90 5.71 0.97 15.92
C GLY A 90 6.88 1.07 16.91
N SER A 91 6.97 0.16 17.90
CA SER A 91 8.09 0.07 18.83
C SER A 91 8.58 -1.36 19.00
N GLY A 92 9.78 -1.52 19.55
CA GLY A 92 10.41 -2.82 19.72
C GLY A 92 10.99 -3.35 18.41
N ARG A 93 11.02 -4.68 18.24
CA ARG A 93 11.61 -5.32 17.06
C ARG A 93 10.59 -6.07 16.24
N THR A 94 10.67 -5.86 14.92
CA THR A 94 9.93 -6.60 13.91
C THR A 94 10.91 -7.24 12.95
N HIS A 95 10.74 -8.52 12.63
CA HIS A 95 11.47 -9.20 11.58
C HIS A 95 10.63 -9.24 10.29
N ALA A 96 11.29 -9.04 9.15
CA ALA A 96 10.69 -9.00 7.81
C ALA A 96 11.48 -9.85 6.82
N LEU A 97 10.79 -10.54 5.92
CA LEU A 97 11.40 -11.26 4.79
C LEU A 97 11.54 -10.29 3.62
N ASP A 98 12.67 -9.57 3.59
CA ASP A 98 12.96 -8.54 2.59
C ASP A 98 13.19 -9.14 1.19
N GLY A 99 12.55 -8.59 0.18
CA GLY A 99 12.59 -9.10 -1.19
C GLY A 99 11.58 -10.24 -1.47
N CYS A 100 10.72 -10.59 -0.52
CA CYS A 100 9.68 -11.60 -0.63
C CYS A 100 8.30 -11.00 -0.36
N CYS A 101 7.29 -11.41 -1.14
CA CYS A 101 5.91 -10.99 -0.94
C CYS A 101 4.94 -12.17 -0.98
N VAL A 102 3.88 -12.08 -0.19
CA VAL A 102 2.65 -12.84 -0.35
C VAL A 102 1.72 -12.03 -1.25
N VAL A 103 1.34 -12.59 -2.38
CA VAL A 103 0.40 -11.97 -3.32
C VAL A 103 -0.93 -12.71 -3.25
N THR A 104 -1.97 -12.05 -2.74
CA THR A 104 -3.32 -12.60 -2.70
C THR A 104 -3.97 -12.41 -4.07
N VAL A 105 -4.36 -13.51 -4.70
CA VAL A 105 -4.92 -13.55 -6.05
C VAL A 105 -6.34 -14.07 -5.99
N GLY A 106 -7.29 -13.27 -6.48
CA GLY A 106 -8.70 -13.63 -6.53
C GLY A 106 -9.58 -12.46 -6.88
N ARG A 107 -10.65 -12.72 -7.63
CA ARG A 107 -11.62 -11.70 -8.01
C ARG A 107 -12.55 -11.40 -6.85
N ILE A 108 -12.49 -10.20 -6.31
CA ILE A 108 -13.44 -9.71 -5.30
C ILE A 108 -14.54 -8.90 -5.97
N VAL A 109 -14.19 -7.79 -6.60
CA VAL A 109 -15.09 -6.88 -7.32
C VAL A 109 -14.99 -7.10 -8.83
N GLY A 110 -13.80 -7.49 -9.32
CA GLY A 110 -13.50 -7.67 -10.73
C GLY A 110 -13.22 -6.35 -11.48
N PHE A 111 -13.22 -5.24 -10.78
CA PHE A 111 -12.95 -3.91 -11.31
C PHE A 111 -11.73 -3.26 -10.64
N GLN A 112 -11.54 -3.51 -9.35
CA GLN A 112 -10.53 -2.85 -8.53
C GLN A 112 -9.21 -3.61 -8.40
N GLU A 113 -9.21 -4.91 -8.67
CA GLU A 113 -8.00 -5.74 -8.68
C GLU A 113 -7.08 -5.36 -9.85
N GLY A 114 -5.81 -5.68 -9.76
CA GLY A 114 -4.83 -5.28 -10.76
C GLY A 114 -3.96 -6.41 -11.29
N VAL A 115 -2.92 -6.00 -12.00
CA VAL A 115 -1.99 -6.87 -12.71
C VAL A 115 -0.57 -6.68 -12.19
N ILE A 116 0.19 -7.77 -12.05
CA ILE A 116 1.64 -7.78 -11.90
C ILE A 116 2.23 -8.64 -13.01
N ASP A 117 3.05 -8.04 -13.88
CA ASP A 117 3.87 -8.77 -14.85
C ASP A 117 5.29 -8.90 -14.29
N MET A 118 5.84 -10.13 -14.25
CA MET A 118 7.18 -10.38 -13.71
C MET A 118 8.30 -10.03 -14.71
N SER A 119 7.96 -9.79 -15.96
CA SER A 119 8.88 -9.35 -17.03
C SER A 119 8.16 -8.48 -18.06
N GLY A 120 8.91 -7.98 -19.03
CA GLY A 120 8.37 -7.12 -20.09
C GLY A 120 8.16 -5.66 -19.66
N PRO A 121 7.49 -4.86 -20.51
CA PRO A 121 7.36 -3.41 -20.28
C PRO A 121 6.65 -3.03 -19.00
N ALA A 122 5.60 -3.76 -18.61
CA ALA A 122 4.82 -3.48 -17.39
C ALA A 122 5.63 -3.71 -16.10
N ALA A 123 6.58 -4.64 -16.12
CA ALA A 123 7.45 -4.94 -14.98
C ALA A 123 8.30 -3.73 -14.55
N GLU A 124 8.56 -2.78 -15.43
CA GLU A 124 9.31 -1.57 -15.11
C GLU A 124 8.51 -0.59 -14.23
N TYR A 125 7.18 -0.70 -14.23
CA TYR A 125 6.26 0.13 -13.47
C TYR A 125 5.77 -0.52 -12.17
N CYS A 126 6.18 -1.76 -11.89
CA CYS A 126 5.73 -2.51 -10.72
C CYS A 126 6.91 -2.92 -9.83
N PRO A 127 6.95 -2.53 -8.54
CA PRO A 127 8.02 -2.95 -7.65
C PRO A 127 8.04 -4.47 -7.42
N PHE A 128 6.86 -5.11 -7.48
CA PHE A 128 6.70 -6.55 -7.23
C PHE A 128 7.18 -7.45 -8.37
N SER A 129 7.54 -6.89 -9.52
CA SER A 129 8.27 -7.60 -10.57
C SER A 129 9.71 -7.96 -10.15
N LYS A 130 10.22 -7.32 -9.08
CA LYS A 130 11.57 -7.50 -8.55
C LYS A 130 11.61 -8.33 -7.27
N THR A 131 10.45 -8.67 -6.71
CA THR A 131 10.33 -9.51 -5.52
C THR A 131 10.06 -10.97 -5.88
N TYR A 132 10.43 -11.88 -4.98
CA TYR A 132 10.02 -13.28 -5.04
C TYR A 132 8.62 -13.40 -4.45
N ASN A 133 7.64 -13.82 -5.24
CA ASN A 133 6.24 -13.76 -4.87
C ASN A 133 5.66 -15.15 -4.62
N LEU A 134 5.16 -15.38 -3.41
CA LEU A 134 4.30 -16.51 -3.11
C LEU A 134 2.85 -16.09 -3.39
N CYS A 135 2.30 -16.58 -4.50
CA CYS A 135 0.95 -16.28 -4.92
C CYS A 135 -0.03 -17.23 -4.23
N VAL A 136 -0.98 -16.68 -3.49
CA VAL A 136 -2.08 -17.39 -2.82
C VAL A 136 -3.32 -17.17 -3.64
N VAL A 137 -3.63 -18.14 -4.51
CA VAL A 137 -4.81 -18.10 -5.38
C VAL A 137 -5.98 -18.71 -4.61
N ILE A 138 -6.99 -17.87 -4.33
CA ILE A 138 -8.13 -18.23 -3.49
C ILE A 138 -9.40 -18.43 -4.32
N GLU A 139 -10.21 -19.37 -3.91
CA GLU A 139 -11.51 -19.67 -4.49
C GLU A 139 -12.62 -19.52 -3.43
N PRO A 140 -13.58 -18.58 -3.63
CA PRO A 140 -14.66 -18.36 -2.68
C PRO A 140 -15.73 -19.43 -2.79
N LYS A 141 -16.46 -19.65 -1.72
CA LYS A 141 -17.70 -20.39 -1.73
C LYS A 141 -18.75 -19.66 -2.56
N ASP A 142 -19.53 -20.41 -3.31
CA ASP A 142 -20.60 -19.84 -4.12
C ASP A 142 -21.62 -19.04 -3.28
N GLY A 143 -22.09 -17.92 -3.85
CA GLY A 143 -23.14 -17.11 -3.29
C GLY A 143 -22.75 -16.24 -2.10
N LEU A 144 -21.45 -16.06 -1.83
CA LEU A 144 -21.00 -15.10 -0.81
C LEU A 144 -21.26 -13.66 -1.25
N GLU A 145 -21.67 -12.84 -0.28
CA GLU A 145 -21.65 -11.40 -0.43
C GLU A 145 -20.21 -10.90 -0.59
N THR A 146 -20.00 -9.87 -1.40
CA THR A 146 -18.69 -9.34 -1.77
C THR A 146 -17.83 -8.95 -0.54
N HIS A 147 -18.45 -8.29 0.46
CA HIS A 147 -17.74 -7.92 1.70
C HIS A 147 -17.29 -9.13 2.52
N VAL A 148 -18.07 -10.23 2.51
CA VAL A 148 -17.72 -11.47 3.22
C VAL A 148 -16.53 -12.14 2.55
N TYR A 149 -16.53 -12.17 1.21
CA TYR A 149 -15.41 -12.70 0.44
C TYR A 149 -14.16 -11.82 0.58
N GLU A 150 -14.30 -10.50 0.49
CA GLU A 150 -13.18 -9.57 0.72
C GLU A 150 -12.50 -9.87 2.06
N LYS A 151 -13.29 -9.97 3.14
CA LYS A 151 -12.76 -10.27 4.47
C LYS A 151 -12.01 -11.60 4.52
N ALA A 152 -12.56 -12.65 3.93
CA ALA A 152 -11.90 -13.96 3.89
C ALA A 152 -10.56 -13.88 3.12
N GLY A 153 -10.52 -13.23 1.95
CA GLY A 153 -9.30 -13.04 1.16
C GLY A 153 -8.25 -12.19 1.88
N ARG A 154 -8.66 -11.10 2.53
CA ARG A 154 -7.77 -10.24 3.34
C ARG A 154 -7.15 -11.02 4.50
N MET A 155 -7.97 -11.77 5.25
CA MET A 155 -7.49 -12.59 6.35
C MET A 155 -6.57 -13.71 5.88
N ALA A 156 -6.83 -14.34 4.73
CA ALA A 156 -5.96 -15.35 4.14
C ALA A 156 -4.56 -14.81 3.86
N GLY A 157 -4.46 -13.68 3.16
CA GLY A 157 -3.17 -13.05 2.86
C GLY A 157 -2.39 -12.67 4.12
N LEU A 158 -3.04 -12.01 5.09
CA LEU A 158 -2.41 -11.60 6.35
C LEU A 158 -1.96 -12.78 7.21
N LYS A 159 -2.75 -13.86 7.29
CA LYS A 159 -2.38 -15.09 8.00
C LYS A 159 -1.15 -15.76 7.38
N VAL A 160 -1.12 -15.89 6.05
CA VAL A 160 0.03 -16.47 5.33
C VAL A 160 1.28 -15.61 5.55
N ALA A 161 1.17 -14.28 5.43
CA ALA A 161 2.29 -13.38 5.68
C ALA A 161 2.84 -13.50 7.12
N THR A 162 1.94 -13.60 8.10
CA THR A 162 2.33 -13.81 9.51
C THR A 162 2.97 -15.18 9.72
N TYR A 163 2.40 -16.24 9.15
CA TYR A 163 2.96 -17.60 9.23
C TYR A 163 4.39 -17.66 8.67
N LEU A 164 4.63 -17.06 7.51
CA LEU A 164 5.97 -17.02 6.93
C LEU A 164 6.93 -16.15 7.75
N GLY A 165 6.46 -15.04 8.30
CA GLY A 165 7.26 -14.22 9.22
C GLY A 165 7.69 -14.97 10.47
N GLU A 166 6.83 -15.84 11.04
CA GLU A 166 7.15 -16.65 12.23
C GLU A 166 8.39 -17.52 12.04
N LEU A 167 8.71 -17.93 10.81
CA LEU A 167 9.87 -18.77 10.49
C LEU A 167 11.20 -18.11 10.89
N VAL A 168 11.24 -16.78 10.94
CA VAL A 168 12.44 -16.01 11.26
C VAL A 168 12.41 -15.33 12.64
N ARG A 169 11.37 -15.60 13.46
CA ARG A 169 11.21 -14.96 14.78
C ARG A 169 12.48 -15.07 15.66
N ASN A 170 13.08 -16.24 15.70
CA ASN A 170 14.19 -16.57 16.59
C ASN A 170 15.55 -16.60 15.87
N LEU A 171 15.60 -16.13 14.63
CA LEU A 171 16.84 -16.07 13.85
C LEU A 171 17.48 -14.68 13.97
N GLU A 172 18.76 -14.57 13.65
CA GLU A 172 19.47 -13.29 13.57
C GLU A 172 19.28 -12.69 12.17
N PRO A 173 18.80 -11.45 12.06
CA PRO A 173 18.57 -10.79 10.76
C PRO A 173 19.89 -10.39 10.08
N ASP A 174 19.87 -10.32 8.75
CA ASP A 174 21.01 -9.87 7.95
C ASP A 174 21.32 -8.38 8.20
N VAL A 175 20.27 -7.56 8.37
CA VAL A 175 20.38 -6.12 8.61
C VAL A 175 19.35 -5.69 9.65
N ILE A 176 19.71 -4.74 10.50
CA ILE A 176 18.80 -4.06 11.42
C ILE A 176 18.77 -2.57 11.08
N GLU A 177 17.61 -2.10 10.67
CA GLU A 177 17.33 -0.67 10.52
C GLU A 177 16.63 -0.13 11.76
N THR A 178 16.93 1.10 12.15
CA THR A 178 16.33 1.72 13.35
C THR A 178 15.68 3.03 12.98
N TYR A 179 14.43 3.17 13.39
CA TYR A 179 13.62 4.38 13.20
C TYR A 179 13.15 4.87 14.56
N GLU A 180 13.31 6.15 14.83
CA GLU A 180 12.91 6.74 16.12
C GLU A 180 12.22 8.08 15.91
N THR A 181 11.08 8.26 16.59
CA THR A 181 10.39 9.55 16.72
C THR A 181 10.11 9.78 18.21
N LYS A 182 10.56 10.92 18.71
CA LYS A 182 10.34 11.34 20.10
C LYS A 182 8.88 11.74 20.35
N PRO A 183 8.43 11.83 21.60
CA PRO A 183 7.18 12.51 21.92
C PRO A 183 7.17 13.92 21.35
N VAL A 184 6.00 14.42 20.93
CA VAL A 184 5.83 15.63 20.13
C VAL A 184 6.65 16.84 20.62
N PHE A 185 6.62 17.13 21.92
CA PHE A 185 7.35 18.30 22.47
C PHE A 185 8.86 18.09 22.48
N GLU A 186 9.31 16.87 22.69
CA GLU A 186 10.74 16.53 22.60
C GLU A 186 11.21 16.53 21.14
N GLN A 187 10.38 16.03 20.22
CA GLN A 187 10.64 16.06 18.78
C GLN A 187 10.77 17.48 18.27
N ALA A 188 9.85 18.36 18.65
CA ALA A 188 9.88 19.78 18.27
C ALA A 188 11.15 20.50 18.79
N ALA A 189 11.63 20.11 19.98
CA ALA A 189 12.82 20.72 20.59
C ALA A 189 14.15 20.12 20.12
N GLN A 190 14.13 18.95 19.47
CA GLN A 190 15.34 18.23 19.10
C GLN A 190 16.19 18.97 18.04
N TYR A 191 15.53 19.60 17.07
CA TYR A 191 16.17 20.38 16.01
C TYR A 191 15.45 21.72 15.84
N PRO A 192 15.62 22.66 16.76
CA PRO A 192 14.82 23.88 16.82
C PRO A 192 15.04 24.81 15.62
N ASP A 193 16.19 24.71 14.95
CA ASP A 193 16.56 25.54 13.79
C ASP A 193 16.14 24.94 12.44
N LEU A 194 15.64 23.70 12.44
CA LEU A 194 15.16 23.04 11.22
C LEU A 194 13.65 23.20 11.06
N PRO A 195 13.15 23.32 9.81
CA PRO A 195 11.71 23.41 9.56
C PRO A 195 11.00 22.14 10.05
N LYS A 196 9.91 22.34 10.77
CA LYS A 196 9.02 21.26 11.27
C LYS A 196 8.12 20.79 10.14
N ILE A 197 8.37 19.60 9.64
CA ILE A 197 7.63 19.01 8.54
C ILE A 197 6.75 17.89 9.05
N GLY A 198 5.47 17.91 8.68
CA GLY A 198 4.51 16.83 8.88
C GLY A 198 4.21 16.12 7.58
N TYR A 199 3.65 14.91 7.69
CA TYR A 199 3.07 14.19 6.57
C TYR A 199 1.57 14.00 6.80
N ILE A 200 0.75 14.43 5.86
CA ILE A 200 -0.69 14.18 5.86
C ILE A 200 -0.93 13.01 4.91
N HIS A 201 -1.30 11.87 5.49
CA HIS A 201 -1.59 10.65 4.74
C HIS A 201 -3.10 10.47 4.65
N MET A 202 -3.65 10.64 3.45
CA MET A 202 -5.06 10.42 3.17
C MET A 202 -5.25 8.95 2.80
N LEU A 203 -6.15 8.25 3.50
CA LEU A 203 -6.45 6.84 3.26
C LEU A 203 -7.68 6.69 2.38
N GLN A 204 -7.62 5.76 1.44
CA GLN A 204 -8.77 5.37 0.62
C GLN A 204 -9.91 4.87 1.50
N SER A 205 -11.08 5.48 1.33
CA SER A 205 -12.30 5.13 2.06
C SER A 205 -13.58 5.35 1.25
N GLN A 206 -13.45 5.58 -0.06
CA GLN A 206 -14.57 5.86 -0.96
C GLN A 206 -14.87 4.74 -1.94
N GLY A 207 -14.10 3.66 -1.97
CA GLY A 207 -14.25 2.56 -2.90
C GLY A 207 -15.54 1.77 -2.73
N LEU A 208 -15.72 0.80 -3.61
CA LEU A 208 -16.90 -0.07 -3.64
C LEU A 208 -16.98 -1.01 -2.43
N LEU A 209 -15.86 -1.22 -1.74
CA LEU A 209 -15.74 -2.09 -0.57
C LEU A 209 -15.15 -1.33 0.63
N HIS A 210 -14.56 -2.09 1.55
CA HIS A 210 -13.69 -1.63 2.60
C HIS A 210 -12.27 -1.61 2.06
N ASP A 211 -11.73 -0.43 1.79
CA ASP A 211 -10.50 -0.30 1.03
C ASP A 211 -9.26 -0.32 1.91
N THR A 212 -9.31 0.35 3.06
CA THR A 212 -8.18 0.46 3.98
C THR A 212 -8.65 0.30 5.42
N TYR A 213 -7.79 -0.30 6.26
CA TYR A 213 -8.05 -0.51 7.68
C TYR A 213 -6.94 0.11 8.52
N TYR A 214 -7.33 0.83 9.57
CA TYR A 214 -6.45 1.39 10.58
C TYR A 214 -6.73 0.71 11.93
N TYR A 215 -5.77 0.00 12.48
CA TYR A 215 -5.94 -0.82 13.69
C TYR A 215 -7.20 -1.71 13.65
N GLY A 216 -7.49 -2.28 12.48
CA GLY A 216 -8.67 -3.12 12.25
C GLY A 216 -9.99 -2.38 12.08
N VAL A 217 -9.98 -1.05 12.16
CA VAL A 217 -11.16 -0.21 11.91
C VAL A 217 -11.17 0.21 10.45
N ASP A 218 -12.30 0.06 9.78
CA ASP A 218 -12.52 0.56 8.42
C ASP A 218 -12.23 2.07 8.36
N ALA A 219 -11.39 2.48 7.42
CA ALA A 219 -11.02 3.88 7.24
C ALA A 219 -12.21 4.83 7.02
N LYS A 220 -13.37 4.33 6.59
CA LYS A 220 -14.64 5.09 6.53
C LYS A 220 -15.12 5.58 7.90
N GLN A 221 -14.67 4.96 8.98
CA GLN A 221 -15.13 5.24 10.35
C GLN A 221 -14.13 6.05 11.17
N ILE A 222 -12.94 6.32 10.63
CA ILE A 222 -11.94 7.11 11.36
C ILE A 222 -12.21 8.60 11.24
N VAL A 223 -11.66 9.36 12.17
CA VAL A 223 -11.50 10.81 12.09
C VAL A 223 -10.00 11.12 12.05
N PRO A 224 -9.59 12.29 11.55
CA PRO A 224 -8.18 12.66 11.54
C PRO A 224 -7.52 12.46 12.90
N THR A 225 -6.34 11.85 12.89
CA THR A 225 -5.55 11.59 14.09
C THR A 225 -4.07 11.83 13.83
N PHE A 226 -3.32 12.09 14.88
CA PHE A 226 -1.86 12.22 14.79
C PHE A 226 -1.21 10.94 15.31
N MET A 227 -0.22 10.41 14.57
CA MET A 227 0.42 9.15 14.89
C MET A 227 1.92 9.16 14.62
N TYR A 228 2.62 8.20 15.20
CA TYR A 228 4.02 7.99 14.91
C TYR A 228 4.21 7.33 13.54
N PRO A 229 5.16 7.79 12.71
CA PRO A 229 5.43 7.18 11.41
C PRO A 229 5.73 5.68 11.51
N THR A 230 6.42 5.27 12.57
CA THR A 230 6.76 3.87 12.84
C THR A 230 5.55 2.97 13.06
N GLU A 231 4.37 3.50 13.44
CA GLU A 231 3.13 2.70 13.53
C GLU A 231 2.70 2.22 12.14
N ILE A 232 2.79 3.11 11.12
CA ILE A 232 2.48 2.76 9.73
C ILE A 232 3.46 1.71 9.22
N MET A 233 4.75 1.92 9.47
CA MET A 233 5.82 1.00 9.08
C MET A 233 5.71 -0.38 9.76
N ASP A 234 4.93 -0.50 10.82
CA ASP A 234 4.84 -1.70 11.66
C ASP A 234 3.44 -2.37 11.66
N GLY A 235 2.60 -2.06 10.67
CA GLY A 235 1.36 -2.78 10.44
C GLY A 235 0.10 -2.19 11.05
N ALA A 236 0.10 -0.93 11.47
CA ALA A 236 -1.13 -0.24 11.92
C ALA A 236 -2.15 -0.08 10.79
N ILE A 237 -1.69 -0.02 9.54
CA ILE A 237 -2.54 0.15 8.36
C ILE A 237 -2.34 -1.03 7.41
N VAL A 238 -3.45 -1.57 6.92
CA VAL A 238 -3.46 -2.64 5.90
C VAL A 238 -4.51 -2.35 4.84
N SER A 239 -4.26 -2.82 3.62
CA SER A 239 -5.21 -2.74 2.52
C SER A 239 -6.31 -3.79 2.65
N GLY A 240 -7.55 -3.39 2.46
CA GLY A 240 -8.67 -4.32 2.33
C GLY A 240 -8.75 -4.88 0.92
N ASN A 241 -8.64 -3.99 -0.06
CA ASN A 241 -8.58 -4.33 -1.46
C ASN A 241 -7.77 -3.26 -2.19
N CYS A 242 -6.88 -3.67 -3.08
CA CYS A 242 -6.18 -2.71 -3.93
C CYS A 242 -7.18 -2.03 -4.85
N VAL A 243 -7.47 -0.76 -4.60
CA VAL A 243 -8.51 -0.06 -5.31
C VAL A 243 -7.98 0.48 -6.63
N ALA A 244 -8.59 0.05 -7.72
CA ALA A 244 -8.39 0.68 -9.01
C ALA A 244 -9.27 1.94 -9.14
N ALA A 245 -8.91 2.88 -9.96
CA ALA A 245 -9.28 4.30 -9.97
C ALA A 245 -8.58 5.06 -8.84
N CYS A 246 -7.66 4.39 -8.25
CA CYS A 246 -6.83 4.85 -7.20
C CYS A 246 -5.59 4.00 -7.30
N ASP A 247 -4.56 4.42 -6.84
CA ASP A 247 -3.18 4.03 -6.97
C ASP A 247 -2.84 2.57 -6.64
N LYS A 248 -3.83 1.71 -6.44
CA LYS A 248 -3.67 0.30 -6.05
C LYS A 248 -2.68 0.14 -4.90
N VAL A 249 -2.92 0.87 -3.82
CA VAL A 249 -2.08 0.84 -2.63
C VAL A 249 -2.28 -0.47 -1.89
N THR A 250 -1.20 -1.24 -1.78
CA THR A 250 -1.19 -2.53 -1.09
C THR A 250 -0.75 -2.39 0.36
N THR A 251 -0.93 -3.45 1.15
CA THR A 251 -0.38 -3.52 2.52
C THR A 251 1.13 -3.31 2.53
N TYR A 252 1.85 -3.81 1.53
CA TYR A 252 3.30 -3.57 1.36
C TYR A 252 3.64 -2.08 1.27
N HIS A 253 2.85 -1.29 0.54
CA HIS A 253 3.12 0.15 0.36
C HIS A 253 2.90 0.95 1.65
N HIS A 254 2.03 0.51 2.55
CA HIS A 254 1.91 1.12 3.87
C HIS A 254 3.17 0.89 4.70
N PHE A 255 3.71 -0.34 4.71
CA PHE A 255 4.96 -0.63 5.44
C PHE A 255 6.16 0.14 4.91
N HIS A 256 6.26 0.22 3.60
CA HIS A 256 7.35 0.81 2.85
C HIS A 256 6.95 2.16 2.26
N ASN A 257 6.22 2.98 3.02
CA ASN A 257 5.78 4.30 2.57
C ASN A 257 7.00 5.18 2.26
N PRO A 258 7.26 5.52 0.97
CA PRO A 258 8.48 6.21 0.57
C PRO A 258 8.54 7.65 1.08
N VAL A 259 7.40 8.30 1.35
CA VAL A 259 7.37 9.64 1.94
C VAL A 259 7.88 9.60 3.38
N ILE A 260 7.47 8.59 4.16
CA ILE A 260 7.96 8.38 5.52
C ILE A 260 9.46 8.07 5.50
N ASP A 261 9.90 7.18 4.59
CA ASP A 261 11.30 6.79 4.47
C ASP A 261 12.20 8.00 4.13
N GLU A 262 11.80 8.80 3.13
CA GLU A 262 12.52 10.03 2.77
C GLU A 262 12.51 11.06 3.90
N CYS A 263 11.40 11.25 4.59
CA CYS A 263 11.34 12.14 5.75
C CYS A 263 12.32 11.71 6.86
N TYR A 264 12.46 10.40 7.13
CA TYR A 264 13.47 9.92 8.07
C TYR A 264 14.91 10.13 7.59
N LYS A 265 15.21 9.94 6.29
CA LYS A 265 16.53 10.19 5.71
C LYS A 265 16.97 11.65 5.85
N HIS A 266 16.01 12.57 5.79
CA HIS A 266 16.23 14.02 5.92
C HIS A 266 16.09 14.54 7.35
N HIS A 267 15.51 13.76 8.26
CA HIS A 267 15.32 14.14 9.66
C HIS A 267 16.65 14.45 10.36
N GLY A 268 16.73 15.63 10.98
CA GLY A 268 17.93 16.11 11.66
C GLY A 268 19.04 16.63 10.74
N LYS A 269 18.79 16.67 9.43
CA LYS A 269 19.69 17.26 8.41
C LYS A 269 19.07 18.52 7.81
N ASP A 270 17.95 18.36 7.13
CA ASP A 270 17.26 19.41 6.40
C ASP A 270 15.90 19.76 7.01
N ILE A 271 15.29 18.80 7.71
CA ILE A 271 13.97 18.91 8.32
C ILE A 271 13.96 18.33 9.74
N ASN A 272 13.01 18.82 10.53
CA ASN A 272 12.56 18.16 11.76
C ASN A 272 11.23 17.45 11.44
N PHE A 273 11.29 16.13 11.16
CA PHE A 273 10.10 15.35 10.83
C PHE A 273 9.26 15.09 12.08
N MET A 274 8.08 15.69 12.15
CA MET A 274 7.25 15.71 13.35
C MET A 274 6.34 14.49 13.52
N GLY A 275 5.98 13.82 12.44
CA GLY A 275 5.08 12.68 12.44
C GLY A 275 4.03 12.75 11.34
N VAL A 276 2.99 11.90 11.45
CA VAL A 276 1.95 11.73 10.44
C VAL A 276 0.59 12.16 10.98
N ILE A 277 -0.10 13.01 10.23
CA ILE A 277 -1.52 13.28 10.40
C ILE A 277 -2.25 12.33 9.46
N LEU A 278 -2.87 11.30 10.02
CA LEU A 278 -3.69 10.36 9.27
C LEU A 278 -5.08 10.94 9.09
N THR A 279 -5.60 10.92 7.88
CA THR A 279 -6.98 11.26 7.55
C THR A 279 -7.54 10.27 6.53
N ASN A 280 -8.76 10.46 6.12
CA ASN A 280 -9.42 9.62 5.13
C ASN A 280 -10.10 10.48 4.07
N GLU A 281 -10.44 9.86 2.97
CA GLU A 281 -11.21 10.43 1.87
C GLU A 281 -12.69 10.23 2.11
N ASN A 282 -13.47 11.29 2.05
CA ASN A 282 -14.86 11.26 2.46
C ASN A 282 -15.81 11.32 1.26
N VAL A 283 -16.94 10.62 1.36
CA VAL A 283 -17.99 10.65 0.32
C VAL A 283 -18.80 11.95 0.41
N PHE A 284 -19.12 12.38 1.63
CA PHE A 284 -20.01 13.53 1.85
C PHE A 284 -19.24 14.81 2.07
N LEU A 285 -19.67 15.90 1.44
CA LEU A 285 -19.04 17.23 1.54
C LEU A 285 -18.85 17.70 2.99
N ALA A 286 -19.88 17.51 3.83
CA ALA A 286 -19.81 17.91 5.25
C ALA A 286 -18.71 17.16 6.04
N ASP A 287 -18.42 15.92 5.65
CA ASP A 287 -17.35 15.13 6.24
C ASP A 287 -15.98 15.60 5.73
N LYS A 288 -15.87 15.90 4.44
CA LYS A 288 -14.66 16.51 3.85
C LYS A 288 -14.32 17.84 4.55
N GLU A 289 -15.32 18.71 4.73
CA GLU A 289 -15.16 19.97 5.44
C GLU A 289 -14.71 19.77 6.89
N ARG A 290 -15.35 18.89 7.64
CA ARG A 290 -15.01 18.61 9.03
C ARG A 290 -13.60 18.03 9.18
N HIS A 291 -13.25 17.05 8.34
CA HIS A 291 -11.95 16.39 8.44
C HIS A 291 -10.81 17.34 8.05
N SER A 292 -10.96 18.10 6.99
CA SER A 292 -9.95 19.10 6.61
C SER A 292 -9.79 20.23 7.64
N ASP A 293 -10.85 20.60 8.38
CA ASP A 293 -10.72 21.51 9.52
C ASP A 293 -9.91 20.89 10.68
N MET A 294 -10.11 19.58 10.93
CA MET A 294 -9.34 18.87 11.95
C MET A 294 -7.87 18.73 11.55
N VAL A 295 -7.58 18.44 10.29
CA VAL A 295 -6.21 18.36 9.74
C VAL A 295 -5.50 19.70 9.90
N ALA A 296 -6.12 20.79 9.48
CA ALA A 296 -5.56 22.13 9.64
C ALA A 296 -5.29 22.49 11.11
N LYS A 297 -6.19 22.12 12.03
CA LYS A 297 -6.02 22.27 13.47
C LYS A 297 -4.80 21.51 14.00
N PHE A 298 -4.53 20.28 13.52
CA PHE A 298 -3.31 19.57 13.88
C PHE A 298 -2.07 20.32 13.41
N CYS A 299 -2.06 20.85 12.18
CA CYS A 299 -0.93 21.62 11.67
C CYS A 299 -0.67 22.87 12.55
N GLU A 300 -1.73 23.58 12.95
CA GLU A 300 -1.63 24.73 13.87
C GLU A 300 -1.09 24.31 15.25
N TRP A 301 -1.65 23.26 15.87
CA TRP A 301 -1.24 22.79 17.19
C TRP A 301 0.21 22.30 17.23
N LEU A 302 0.63 21.61 16.17
CA LEU A 302 2.00 21.11 16.02
C LEU A 302 2.96 22.19 15.57
N GLN A 303 2.46 23.39 15.20
CA GLN A 303 3.24 24.50 14.66
C GLN A 303 4.14 24.05 13.49
N LEU A 304 3.54 23.35 12.52
CA LEU A 304 4.26 22.87 11.35
C LEU A 304 4.58 24.03 10.40
N ASP A 305 5.83 24.05 9.93
CA ASP A 305 6.27 24.99 8.88
C ASP A 305 5.81 24.52 7.50
N GLY A 306 5.75 23.20 7.29
CA GLY A 306 5.28 22.61 6.05
C GLY A 306 4.77 21.17 6.21
N VAL A 307 4.00 20.74 5.21
CA VAL A 307 3.50 19.38 5.10
C VAL A 307 3.60 18.84 3.68
N LEU A 308 3.80 17.54 3.58
CA LEU A 308 3.55 16.73 2.37
C LEU A 308 2.16 16.15 2.50
N ILE A 309 1.36 16.15 1.44
CA ILE A 309 0.02 15.54 1.42
C ILE A 309 -0.02 14.54 0.27
N THR A 310 -0.34 13.27 0.57
CA THR A 310 -0.65 12.25 -0.43
C THR A 310 -2.11 11.85 -0.33
N GLU A 311 -2.66 11.38 -1.44
CA GLU A 311 -3.98 10.75 -1.52
C GLU A 311 -3.86 9.32 -2.05
N GLU A 312 -4.89 8.51 -1.85
CA GLU A 312 -5.01 7.15 -2.37
C GLU A 312 -6.14 7.06 -3.41
N GLY A 313 -6.31 8.05 -4.24
CA GLY A 313 -7.41 8.07 -5.18
C GLY A 313 -7.38 9.22 -6.17
N TYR A 314 -8.35 9.16 -7.09
CA TYR A 314 -8.56 10.18 -8.11
C TYR A 314 -10.06 10.52 -8.21
N GLY A 315 -10.34 11.76 -8.53
CA GLY A 315 -11.70 12.24 -8.75
C GLY A 315 -12.32 12.83 -7.49
N ASN A 316 -13.20 12.12 -6.79
CA ASN A 316 -13.78 12.61 -5.55
C ASN A 316 -12.76 12.83 -4.41
N PRO A 317 -11.71 12.01 -4.27
CA PRO A 317 -10.57 12.29 -3.35
C PRO A 317 -9.86 13.61 -3.60
N ASP A 318 -9.73 14.06 -4.86
CA ASP A 318 -9.09 15.35 -5.18
C ASP A 318 -9.75 16.53 -4.44
N THR A 319 -11.05 16.42 -4.16
CA THR A 319 -11.74 17.43 -3.36
C THR A 319 -11.27 17.45 -1.90
N ASP A 320 -11.04 16.28 -1.29
CA ASP A 320 -10.42 16.19 0.05
C ASP A 320 -8.99 16.75 0.03
N LEU A 321 -8.22 16.41 -1.01
CA LEU A 321 -6.84 16.88 -1.21
C LEU A 321 -6.81 18.41 -1.27
N MET A 322 -7.65 19.03 -2.12
CA MET A 322 -7.71 20.47 -2.28
C MET A 322 -8.25 21.18 -1.02
N MET A 323 -9.22 20.58 -0.32
CA MET A 323 -9.70 21.14 0.94
C MET A 323 -8.63 21.10 2.04
N ASN A 324 -7.89 20.01 2.15
CA ASN A 324 -6.75 19.92 3.07
C ASN A 324 -5.70 21.00 2.72
N CYS A 325 -5.28 21.07 1.45
CA CYS A 325 -4.33 22.08 0.97
C CYS A 325 -4.76 23.50 1.38
N LYS A 326 -5.96 23.90 0.98
CA LYS A 326 -6.52 25.23 1.22
C LYS A 326 -6.58 25.59 2.70
N LYS A 327 -7.05 24.68 3.56
CA LYS A 327 -7.21 24.96 4.98
C LYS A 327 -5.88 24.95 5.74
N VAL A 328 -4.95 24.08 5.35
CA VAL A 328 -3.60 24.02 5.93
C VAL A 328 -2.79 25.26 5.56
N GLU A 329 -2.83 25.71 4.30
CA GLU A 329 -2.17 26.98 3.90
C GLU A 329 -2.75 28.19 4.65
N ARG A 330 -4.06 28.21 4.91
CA ARG A 330 -4.71 29.31 5.66
C ARG A 330 -4.27 29.43 7.12
N VAL A 331 -3.82 28.36 7.76
CA VAL A 331 -3.24 28.41 9.11
C VAL A 331 -1.75 28.71 9.09
N GLY A 332 -1.14 28.93 7.90
CA GLY A 332 0.24 29.38 7.72
C GLY A 332 1.24 28.24 7.47
N THR A 333 0.80 26.99 7.41
CA THR A 333 1.64 25.84 7.09
C THR A 333 1.73 25.67 5.57
N LYS A 334 2.95 25.54 5.02
CA LYS A 334 3.17 25.35 3.59
C LYS A 334 2.82 23.94 3.15
N VAL A 335 2.23 23.81 1.96
CA VAL A 335 1.79 22.51 1.43
C VAL A 335 2.53 22.15 0.15
N CYS A 336 3.00 20.90 0.07
CA CYS A 336 3.37 20.25 -1.18
C CYS A 336 2.48 19.02 -1.37
N LEU A 337 1.72 19.01 -2.46
CA LEU A 337 0.89 17.87 -2.87
C LEU A 337 1.73 16.83 -3.58
N ILE A 338 1.42 15.57 -3.35
CA ILE A 338 2.00 14.44 -4.07
C ILE A 338 0.84 13.60 -4.57
N THR A 339 0.65 13.51 -5.88
CA THR A 339 -0.47 12.81 -6.51
C THR A 339 -0.10 12.31 -7.90
N ASP A 340 -0.82 11.36 -8.44
CA ASP A 340 -0.77 11.00 -9.85
C ASP A 340 -1.74 11.87 -10.68
N GLU A 341 -1.77 11.67 -11.99
CA GLU A 341 -2.49 12.52 -12.92
C GLU A 341 -3.31 11.70 -13.91
N PHE A 342 -4.50 12.20 -14.27
CA PHE A 342 -5.41 11.55 -15.22
C PHE A 342 -5.86 12.49 -16.35
N PRO A 343 -4.94 13.05 -17.15
CA PRO A 343 -5.27 14.06 -18.18
C PRO A 343 -5.98 13.48 -19.44
N GLY A 344 -6.45 12.25 -19.38
CA GLY A 344 -6.99 11.52 -20.55
C GLY A 344 -5.88 10.88 -21.39
N LYS A 345 -6.25 9.94 -22.26
CA LYS A 345 -5.29 9.20 -23.10
C LYS A 345 -4.46 10.11 -24.01
N ASP A 346 -4.99 11.26 -24.40
CA ASP A 346 -4.32 12.24 -25.23
C ASP A 346 -3.57 13.34 -24.43
N GLY A 347 -3.60 13.27 -23.11
CA GLY A 347 -2.90 14.20 -22.21
C GLY A 347 -3.43 15.63 -22.24
N LYS A 348 -4.69 15.87 -22.67
CA LYS A 348 -5.22 17.23 -22.87
C LYS A 348 -6.31 17.65 -21.90
N SER A 349 -6.83 16.74 -21.10
CA SER A 349 -7.80 17.06 -20.06
C SER A 349 -7.11 17.65 -18.83
N ALA A 350 -7.90 18.15 -17.86
CA ALA A 350 -7.37 18.53 -16.56
C ALA A 350 -6.76 17.30 -15.88
N SER A 351 -5.58 17.45 -15.31
CA SER A 351 -4.84 16.35 -14.68
C SER A 351 -5.48 15.87 -13.39
N LEU A 352 -6.11 16.77 -12.64
CA LEU A 352 -6.85 16.50 -11.41
C LEU A 352 -8.31 16.92 -11.58
N ALA A 353 -9.20 16.29 -10.82
CA ALA A 353 -10.64 16.57 -10.88
C ALA A 353 -11.02 17.83 -10.11
N ASP A 354 -10.19 18.30 -9.18
CA ASP A 354 -10.41 19.55 -8.43
C ASP A 354 -9.11 20.37 -8.35
N THR A 355 -9.22 21.64 -7.98
CA THR A 355 -8.08 22.55 -7.84
C THR A 355 -8.38 23.69 -6.86
N CYS A 356 -7.34 24.33 -6.31
CA CYS A 356 -7.47 25.55 -5.52
C CYS A 356 -6.28 26.48 -5.74
N GLU A 357 -6.46 27.79 -5.43
CA GLU A 357 -5.42 28.80 -5.62
C GLU A 357 -4.22 28.59 -4.70
N GLU A 358 -4.43 27.95 -3.54
CA GLU A 358 -3.42 27.67 -2.54
C GLU A 358 -2.49 26.50 -2.95
N ALA A 359 -2.89 25.65 -3.92
CA ALA A 359 -2.09 24.53 -4.42
C ALA A 359 -0.96 25.01 -5.35
N THR A 360 0.08 25.59 -4.76
CA THR A 360 1.21 26.22 -5.49
C THR A 360 2.42 25.30 -5.65
N ALA A 361 2.45 24.13 -4.99
CA ALA A 361 3.49 23.12 -5.10
C ALA A 361 2.88 21.73 -5.21
N LEU A 362 3.25 21.02 -6.29
CA LEU A 362 2.79 19.66 -6.57
C LEU A 362 3.93 18.83 -7.14
N ALA A 363 4.06 17.60 -6.65
CA ALA A 363 4.93 16.58 -7.21
C ALA A 363 4.07 15.49 -7.84
N SER A 364 4.23 15.26 -9.15
CA SER A 364 3.48 14.25 -9.88
C SER A 364 4.15 12.89 -9.85
N CYS A 365 3.37 11.84 -9.60
CA CYS A 365 3.79 10.44 -9.67
C CYS A 365 3.58 9.83 -11.06
N GLY A 366 3.06 10.59 -12.01
CA GLY A 366 2.89 10.19 -13.41
C GLY A 366 1.44 10.12 -13.87
N GLN A 367 1.26 9.76 -15.13
CA GLN A 367 -0.04 9.71 -15.78
C GLN A 367 -0.65 8.30 -15.72
N GLY A 368 -1.68 8.11 -14.90
CA GLY A 368 -2.32 6.81 -14.68
C GLY A 368 -3.03 6.25 -15.92
N ASN A 369 -3.57 7.10 -16.78
CA ASN A 369 -4.28 6.69 -18.01
C ASN A 369 -3.43 6.73 -19.30
N ALA A 370 -2.11 6.81 -19.18
CA ALA A 370 -1.24 6.50 -20.32
C ALA A 370 -1.33 5.01 -20.66
N THR A 371 -1.36 4.67 -21.95
CA THR A 371 -1.51 3.27 -22.38
C THR A 371 -0.17 2.57 -22.58
N LEU A 372 -0.17 1.27 -22.32
CA LEU A 372 0.97 0.38 -22.49
C LEU A 372 0.51 -0.91 -23.18
N MET A 373 1.36 -1.45 -24.06
CA MET A 373 1.17 -2.79 -24.64
C MET A 373 1.77 -3.84 -23.71
N PHE A 374 0.94 -4.77 -23.25
CA PHE A 374 1.30 -5.93 -22.43
C PHE A 374 1.51 -7.13 -23.37
N PRO A 375 2.71 -7.73 -23.41
CA PRO A 375 2.96 -8.91 -24.23
C PRO A 375 2.20 -10.13 -23.69
N ALA A 376 2.02 -11.14 -24.53
CA ALA A 376 1.61 -12.46 -24.06
C ALA A 376 2.65 -13.02 -23.09
N MET A 377 2.20 -13.73 -22.06
CA MET A 377 3.05 -14.38 -21.07
C MET A 377 2.95 -15.90 -21.20
N ASP A 378 4.05 -16.60 -20.91
CA ASP A 378 4.09 -18.07 -20.94
C ASP A 378 3.19 -18.69 -19.86
N ARG A 379 2.96 -17.95 -18.75
CA ARG A 379 2.15 -18.39 -17.62
C ARG A 379 1.31 -17.24 -17.08
N VAL A 380 0.06 -17.58 -16.70
CA VAL A 380 -0.84 -16.67 -15.96
C VAL A 380 -1.18 -17.36 -14.64
N ILE A 381 -0.91 -16.67 -13.53
CA ILE A 381 -1.33 -17.06 -12.18
C ILE A 381 -2.65 -16.35 -11.88
N GLY A 382 -3.69 -17.13 -11.59
CA GLY A 382 -5.07 -16.65 -11.56
C GLY A 382 -5.73 -16.73 -12.94
N THR A 383 -6.38 -15.67 -13.41
CA THR A 383 -7.01 -15.62 -14.74
C THR A 383 -7.01 -14.21 -15.32
N GLN A 384 -6.69 -14.09 -16.60
CA GLN A 384 -6.72 -12.79 -17.29
C GLN A 384 -8.09 -12.41 -17.89
N GLU A 385 -9.11 -13.24 -17.77
CA GLU A 385 -10.47 -12.95 -18.27
C GLU A 385 -11.06 -11.65 -17.70
N PHE A 386 -10.62 -11.25 -16.51
CA PHE A 386 -11.09 -10.04 -15.84
C PHE A 386 -10.37 -8.76 -16.25
N ILE A 387 -9.30 -8.82 -17.04
CA ILE A 387 -8.56 -7.63 -17.50
C ILE A 387 -9.49 -6.64 -18.21
N GLU A 388 -10.41 -7.14 -19.03
CA GLU A 388 -11.37 -6.28 -19.74
C GLU A 388 -12.35 -5.55 -18.81
N SER A 389 -12.57 -6.04 -17.61
CA SER A 389 -13.44 -5.42 -16.61
C SER A 389 -12.68 -4.65 -15.52
N GLN A 390 -11.36 -4.83 -15.43
CA GLN A 390 -10.53 -4.06 -14.51
C GLN A 390 -10.37 -2.62 -14.98
N ILE A 391 -10.19 -1.70 -14.04
CA ILE A 391 -9.92 -0.33 -14.41
C ILE A 391 -8.58 -0.23 -15.14
N GLY A 392 -8.55 0.55 -16.20
CA GLY A 392 -7.42 0.62 -17.10
C GLY A 392 -7.50 -0.36 -18.27
N GLY A 393 -8.30 -1.42 -18.15
CA GLY A 393 -8.69 -2.31 -19.26
C GLY A 393 -9.98 -1.84 -19.92
N TRP A 394 -10.36 -2.47 -21.04
CA TRP A 394 -11.63 -2.23 -21.73
C TRP A 394 -12.05 -3.45 -22.54
N ALA A 395 -13.34 -3.53 -22.85
CA ALA A 395 -13.89 -4.64 -23.64
C ALA A 395 -13.17 -4.81 -24.99
N GLY A 396 -12.70 -6.02 -25.27
CA GLY A 396 -11.95 -6.35 -26.47
C GLY A 396 -10.50 -5.91 -26.48
N CYS A 397 -9.92 -5.54 -25.33
CA CYS A 397 -8.50 -5.18 -25.27
C CYS A 397 -7.56 -6.37 -25.34
N ILE A 398 -8.04 -7.60 -25.07
CA ILE A 398 -7.23 -8.82 -25.10
C ILE A 398 -7.21 -9.38 -26.53
N ASN A 399 -6.01 -9.57 -27.05
CA ASN A 399 -5.78 -10.19 -28.37
C ASN A 399 -5.86 -11.73 -28.28
N GLU A 400 -6.00 -12.39 -29.44
CA GLU A 400 -6.07 -13.86 -29.54
C GLU A 400 -4.83 -14.58 -28.97
N ASP A 401 -3.65 -13.92 -29.00
CA ASP A 401 -2.42 -14.47 -28.44
C ASP A 401 -2.26 -14.24 -26.93
N GLY A 402 -3.21 -13.55 -26.29
CA GLY A 402 -3.16 -13.21 -24.87
C GLY A 402 -2.39 -11.93 -24.54
N SER A 403 -1.86 -11.21 -25.53
CA SER A 403 -1.38 -9.83 -25.35
C SER A 403 -2.54 -8.86 -25.24
N PHE A 404 -2.33 -7.68 -24.64
CA PHE A 404 -3.38 -6.65 -24.57
C PHE A 404 -2.80 -5.24 -24.43
N GLU A 405 -3.61 -4.25 -24.74
CA GLU A 405 -3.33 -2.86 -24.44
C GLU A 405 -4.19 -2.41 -23.24
N ALA A 406 -3.59 -1.74 -22.26
CA ALA A 406 -4.30 -1.18 -21.12
C ALA A 406 -3.64 0.10 -20.62
N GLU A 407 -4.34 0.85 -19.78
CA GLU A 407 -3.79 2.01 -19.09
C GLU A 407 -2.84 1.57 -17.97
N LEU A 408 -1.83 2.41 -17.64
CA LEU A 408 -0.85 2.13 -16.59
C LEU A 408 -1.50 1.84 -15.24
N GLN A 409 -2.61 2.48 -14.93
CA GLN A 409 -3.34 2.28 -13.68
C GLN A 409 -3.80 0.83 -13.43
N ILE A 410 -3.80 -0.06 -14.43
CA ILE A 410 -4.09 -1.49 -14.21
C ILE A 410 -2.95 -2.20 -13.46
N ILE A 411 -1.73 -1.68 -13.56
CA ILE A 411 -0.53 -2.25 -12.93
C ILE A 411 -0.52 -1.87 -11.46
N ILE A 412 -0.31 -2.84 -10.59
CA ILE A 412 -0.16 -2.59 -9.15
C ILE A 412 1.02 -1.63 -8.91
N ALA A 413 0.75 -0.49 -8.28
CA ALA A 413 1.70 0.53 -7.90
C ALA A 413 2.36 1.32 -9.05
N SER A 414 1.76 1.37 -10.23
CA SER A 414 2.36 2.09 -11.37
C SER A 414 2.48 3.60 -11.16
N THR A 415 1.50 4.22 -10.52
CA THR A 415 1.41 5.67 -10.34
C THR A 415 0.92 6.08 -8.95
N ILE A 416 1.23 5.28 -7.92
CA ILE A 416 0.72 5.57 -6.58
C ILE A 416 1.22 6.92 -6.05
N ALA A 417 0.33 7.68 -5.43
CA ALA A 417 0.55 9.04 -4.97
C ALA A 417 1.68 9.19 -3.94
N ASN A 418 2.03 8.15 -3.21
CA ASN A 418 3.20 8.18 -2.34
C ASN A 418 4.55 7.90 -3.04
N GLY A 419 4.57 7.87 -4.40
CA GLY A 419 5.81 7.94 -5.18
C GLY A 419 6.67 6.67 -5.17
N PHE A 420 6.07 5.48 -5.17
CA PHE A 420 6.78 4.21 -4.96
C PHE A 420 7.31 3.53 -6.24
N ASN A 421 7.19 4.09 -7.42
CA ASN A 421 7.47 3.41 -8.68
C ASN A 421 8.58 4.08 -9.52
N LYS A 422 8.78 3.61 -10.76
CA LYS A 422 9.70 4.16 -11.73
C LYS A 422 9.36 5.61 -12.13
N LEU A 423 8.10 6.00 -12.07
CA LEU A 423 7.64 7.35 -12.33
C LEU A 423 7.93 8.18 -11.07
N ALA A 424 9.13 8.75 -11.01
CA ALA A 424 9.49 9.63 -9.92
C ALA A 424 8.56 10.84 -9.88
N ALA A 425 8.17 11.27 -8.68
CA ALA A 425 7.48 12.52 -8.48
C ALA A 425 8.25 13.68 -9.14
N ARG A 426 7.55 14.53 -9.86
CA ARG A 426 8.13 15.69 -10.55
C ARG A 426 7.50 16.94 -9.98
N GLY A 427 8.34 17.92 -9.64
CA GLY A 427 7.87 19.26 -9.30
C GLY A 427 7.42 20.01 -10.56
N TYR A 428 6.32 20.72 -10.47
CA TYR A 428 5.81 21.63 -11.50
C TYR A 428 5.94 23.08 -11.04
#